data_4359f0e5806f4209daed29c67ec45849
#
_entry.id   4359f0e5806f4209daed29c67ec45849
#
_cell.length_a   1.000
_cell.length_b   1.000
_cell.length_c   1.000
_cell.angle_alpha   90.00
_cell.angle_beta   90.00
_cell.angle_gamma   90.00
#
_symmetry.space_group_name_H-M   'P 1'
#
loop_
_entity.id
_entity.type
_entity.pdbx_description
1 polymer ?
#
loop_
_entity_poly.entity_id
_entity_poly.type
_entity_poly.pdbx_seq_one_letter_code
_entity_poly.pdbx_strand_id
1 'polypeptide(L)'
;MGKKKNKIAAVSVPDLFGKGITNVYLLVMFGLFPVFYPGSLIGIHTVKKEFFTISAGVYLCLMLIPFLCKASFVFKGKERKKIDRSDIFAGLFLIAALVSTGIALNQTEAVYGNSTVQTGLIVMLLCIGSYFFVKNFAVWDKGLIWANLLASSFIYLCGIFIACRTDILNMQKDIIDAQKAMFVSPLGNINFNVAYISLVLPAAAVMFLLCKEVFTKRVLAAYLFVGFMDLFCLRVDSAIVMILVVFLLLIYFSFEQETWFLRCLSVIGLFFAANIAVFILSVLLKDHMYPFNSLGTLFVRIETVVLEFIFLCIFFVMQKKGNFTKERLWKGQKIYKITMFVLLGLFVVFVLALNFAFSERVEGTLLSNLVLNDAMGSGRGYVWIRTGGRFLDLPFLNQLFGCGLGCFYDFINPWYDDMVAKFGAVFYDPHNDFLQVLVTTGIVGVVGFFGMILHTMAAALKKRKNQEMFLAVFILLAAYLAQGLINSYTIFSTPILFILLGLANSSMGNTD
;
A
#
# COMPACT_ATOMS: atom_id res chain seq x y z
N MET A 1 -26.00 -48.52 -9.27
CA MET A 1 -26.15 -47.13 -8.76
C MET A 1 -25.47 -46.97 -7.39
N GLY A 2 -24.18 -46.62 -7.38
CA GLY A 2 -23.39 -46.43 -6.15
C GLY A 2 -23.43 -44.99 -5.72
N LYS A 3 -24.10 -44.69 -4.62
CA LYS A 3 -24.06 -43.38 -3.97
C LYS A 3 -22.63 -43.10 -3.47
N LYS A 4 -21.86 -42.22 -4.17
CA LYS A 4 -20.67 -41.58 -3.58
C LYS A 4 -21.10 -40.79 -2.35
N LYS A 5 -20.91 -41.34 -1.14
CA LYS A 5 -20.98 -40.60 0.09
C LYS A 5 -19.85 -39.55 0.06
N ASN A 6 -20.18 -38.27 -0.11
CA ASN A 6 -19.29 -37.17 0.20
C ASN A 6 -18.92 -37.28 1.69
N LYS A 7 -17.74 -37.83 2.00
CA LYS A 7 -17.14 -37.71 3.31
C LYS A 7 -16.75 -36.24 3.47
N ILE A 8 -17.55 -35.46 4.18
CA ILE A 8 -17.12 -34.20 4.76
C ILE A 8 -15.95 -34.57 5.68
N ALA A 9 -14.74 -34.23 5.28
CA ALA A 9 -13.55 -34.45 6.11
C ALA A 9 -13.76 -33.66 7.39
N ALA A 10 -13.82 -34.35 8.54
CA ALA A 10 -13.94 -33.68 9.83
C ALA A 10 -12.72 -32.75 9.99
N VAL A 11 -12.95 -31.45 10.19
CA VAL A 11 -11.89 -30.48 10.46
C VAL A 11 -11.15 -30.92 11.72
N SER A 12 -9.85 -31.06 11.65
CA SER A 12 -9.06 -31.50 12.80
C SER A 12 -9.06 -30.42 13.90
N VAL A 13 -9.03 -30.84 15.18
CA VAL A 13 -8.95 -29.91 16.32
C VAL A 13 -7.81 -28.90 16.18
N PRO A 14 -6.57 -29.31 15.75
CA PRO A 14 -5.49 -28.36 15.48
C PRO A 14 -5.78 -27.34 14.37
N ASP A 15 -6.51 -27.73 13.32
CA ASP A 15 -6.90 -26.81 12.26
C ASP A 15 -7.91 -25.78 12.75
N LEU A 16 -8.89 -26.20 13.58
CA LEU A 16 -9.89 -25.30 14.17
C LEU A 16 -9.23 -24.29 15.11
N PHE A 17 -8.33 -24.75 15.95
CA PHE A 17 -7.53 -23.93 16.86
C PHE A 17 -6.68 -22.91 16.11
N GLY A 18 -5.92 -23.37 15.08
CA GLY A 18 -5.10 -22.50 14.25
C GLY A 18 -5.92 -21.41 13.51
N LYS A 19 -7.10 -21.77 13.00
CA LYS A 19 -8.04 -20.80 12.38
C LYS A 19 -8.54 -19.76 13.38
N GLY A 20 -8.92 -20.16 14.59
CA GLY A 20 -9.37 -19.26 15.65
C GLY A 20 -8.31 -18.24 16.03
N ILE A 21 -7.08 -18.70 16.32
CA ILE A 21 -5.95 -17.82 16.67
C ILE A 21 -5.62 -16.88 15.52
N THR A 22 -5.59 -17.38 14.28
CA THR A 22 -5.31 -16.55 13.09
C THR A 22 -6.37 -15.46 12.93
N ASN A 23 -7.65 -15.75 13.12
CA ASN A 23 -8.70 -14.73 13.03
C ASN A 23 -8.57 -13.67 14.12
N VAL A 24 -8.23 -14.04 15.36
CA VAL A 24 -7.95 -13.07 16.43
C VAL A 24 -6.76 -12.19 16.07
N TYR A 25 -5.65 -12.78 15.58
CA TYR A 25 -4.50 -12.01 15.12
C TYR A 25 -4.86 -11.03 13.99
N LEU A 26 -5.65 -11.46 13.02
CA LEU A 26 -6.12 -10.61 11.93
C LEU A 26 -7.01 -9.45 12.45
N LEU A 27 -7.88 -9.70 13.41
CA LEU A 27 -8.67 -8.64 14.07
C LEU A 27 -7.79 -7.63 14.79
N VAL A 28 -6.74 -8.09 15.48
CA VAL A 28 -5.75 -7.21 16.12
C VAL A 28 -5.01 -6.38 15.08
N MET A 29 -4.55 -6.99 13.98
CA MET A 29 -3.74 -6.30 12.97
C MET A 29 -4.56 -5.36 12.07
N PHE A 30 -5.80 -5.68 11.74
CA PHE A 30 -6.65 -4.82 10.91
C PHE A 30 -7.50 -3.83 11.72
N GLY A 31 -7.84 -4.17 12.96
CA GLY A 31 -8.69 -3.33 13.81
C GLY A 31 -7.90 -2.45 14.79
N LEU A 32 -6.96 -3.03 15.55
CA LEU A 32 -6.29 -2.32 16.64
C LEU A 32 -4.96 -1.68 16.21
N PHE A 33 -4.13 -2.41 15.46
CA PHE A 33 -2.80 -1.92 15.06
C PHE A 33 -2.82 -0.54 14.38
N PRO A 34 -3.71 -0.24 13.40
CA PRO A 34 -3.71 1.06 12.76
C PRO A 34 -4.04 2.21 13.72
N VAL A 35 -4.99 1.99 14.63
CA VAL A 35 -5.53 3.04 15.51
C VAL A 35 -4.79 3.18 16.85
N PHE A 36 -3.95 2.21 17.19
CA PHE A 36 -3.23 2.22 18.48
C PHE A 36 -2.19 3.34 18.54
N TYR A 37 -2.26 4.17 19.56
CA TYR A 37 -1.25 5.18 19.90
C TYR A 37 -1.25 5.47 21.42
N PRO A 38 -0.10 5.79 22.02
CA PRO A 38 0.03 5.94 23.48
C PRO A 38 -0.22 7.38 23.98
N GLY A 39 -0.96 8.20 23.23
CA GLY A 39 -1.28 9.58 23.60
C GLY A 39 -0.31 10.66 23.08
N SER A 40 0.72 10.28 22.32
CA SER A 40 1.62 11.21 21.59
C SER A 40 2.08 10.57 20.29
N LEU A 41 2.35 11.37 19.26
CA LEU A 41 2.90 10.90 17.98
C LEU A 41 4.44 10.90 17.97
N ILE A 42 5.09 11.46 19.00
CA ILE A 42 6.55 11.31 19.15
C ILE A 42 6.87 9.84 19.44
N GLY A 43 7.85 9.31 18.70
CA GLY A 43 8.26 7.90 18.85
C GLY A 43 7.22 6.86 18.38
N ILE A 44 6.18 7.28 17.67
CA ILE A 44 5.12 6.39 17.19
C ILE A 44 5.65 5.19 16.38
N HIS A 45 6.78 5.34 15.69
CA HIS A 45 7.46 4.25 14.98
C HIS A 45 7.86 3.12 15.92
N THR A 46 8.48 3.45 17.04
CA THR A 46 8.89 2.47 18.07
C THR A 46 7.68 1.79 18.68
N VAL A 47 6.65 2.56 19.03
CA VAL A 47 5.40 2.02 19.58
C VAL A 47 4.72 1.03 18.62
N LYS A 48 4.65 1.35 17.33
CA LYS A 48 4.10 0.44 16.31
C LYS A 48 4.94 -0.81 16.15
N LYS A 49 6.26 -0.67 16.16
CA LYS A 49 7.18 -1.81 16.13
C LYS A 49 6.98 -2.73 17.33
N GLU A 50 6.92 -2.18 18.54
CA GLU A 50 6.69 -2.95 19.76
C GLU A 50 5.33 -3.65 19.73
N PHE A 51 4.27 -2.93 19.38
CA PHE A 51 2.93 -3.51 19.23
C PHE A 51 2.93 -4.69 18.24
N PHE A 52 3.51 -4.49 17.05
CA PHE A 52 3.61 -5.55 16.05
C PHE A 52 4.47 -6.72 16.54
N THR A 53 5.64 -6.44 17.12
CA THR A 53 6.57 -7.46 17.58
C THR A 53 5.93 -8.35 18.66
N ILE A 54 5.23 -7.75 19.62
CA ILE A 54 4.51 -8.50 20.65
C ILE A 54 3.36 -9.30 20.03
N SER A 55 2.50 -8.67 19.24
CA SER A 55 1.32 -9.30 18.66
C SER A 55 1.69 -10.46 17.73
N ALA A 56 2.66 -10.25 16.83
CA ALA A 56 3.13 -11.28 15.90
C ALA A 56 3.93 -12.35 16.63
N GLY A 57 4.78 -11.98 17.61
CA GLY A 57 5.53 -12.93 18.42
C GLY A 57 4.61 -13.90 19.17
N VAL A 58 3.61 -13.38 19.87
CA VAL A 58 2.59 -14.20 20.54
C VAL A 58 1.83 -15.09 19.54
N TYR A 59 1.42 -14.52 18.42
CA TYR A 59 0.75 -15.25 17.34
C TYR A 59 1.60 -16.43 16.84
N LEU A 60 2.87 -16.18 16.48
CA LEU A 60 3.76 -17.22 15.95
C LEU A 60 4.05 -18.30 16.99
N CYS A 61 4.26 -17.95 18.26
CA CYS A 61 4.44 -18.92 19.34
C CYS A 61 3.21 -19.83 19.50
N LEU A 62 2.00 -19.28 19.50
CA LEU A 62 0.77 -20.07 19.61
C LEU A 62 0.55 -20.94 18.36
N MET A 63 0.97 -20.50 17.18
CA MET A 63 0.83 -21.24 15.92
C MET A 63 1.81 -22.40 15.78
N LEU A 64 2.87 -22.49 16.61
CA LEU A 64 3.75 -23.64 16.62
C LEU A 64 3.02 -24.95 16.96
N ILE A 65 2.02 -24.90 17.84
CA ILE A 65 1.24 -26.08 18.25
C ILE A 65 0.49 -26.70 17.06
N PRO A 66 -0.46 -26.00 16.40
CA PRO A 66 -1.18 -26.56 15.26
C PRO A 66 -0.25 -26.89 14.07
N PHE A 67 0.85 -26.13 13.89
CA PHE A 67 1.84 -26.41 12.85
C PHE A 67 2.57 -27.74 13.09
N LEU A 68 3.09 -27.99 14.29
CA LEU A 68 3.77 -29.24 14.63
C LEU A 68 2.83 -30.44 14.56
N CYS A 69 1.59 -30.29 15.00
CA CYS A 69 0.56 -31.31 14.82
C CYS A 69 0.34 -31.64 13.35
N LYS A 70 0.24 -30.61 12.48
CA LYS A 70 0.02 -30.80 11.05
C LYS A 70 1.25 -31.38 10.34
N ALA A 71 2.45 -30.91 10.68
CA ALA A 71 3.70 -31.44 10.16
C ALA A 71 3.86 -32.95 10.44
N SER A 72 3.43 -33.43 11.62
CA SER A 72 3.48 -34.86 11.95
C SER A 72 2.64 -35.73 10.99
N PHE A 73 1.55 -35.19 10.44
CA PHE A 73 0.75 -35.89 9.42
C PHE A 73 1.42 -35.91 8.03
N VAL A 74 2.12 -34.82 7.68
CA VAL A 74 2.89 -34.71 6.42
C VAL A 74 4.06 -35.71 6.42
N PHE A 75 4.83 -35.81 7.53
CA PHE A 75 5.91 -36.75 7.68
C PHE A 75 5.45 -38.22 7.66
N LYS A 76 4.18 -38.49 8.05
CA LYS A 76 3.58 -39.82 7.94
C LYS A 76 3.08 -40.17 6.54
N GLY A 77 3.42 -39.37 5.52
CA GLY A 77 3.15 -39.63 4.09
C GLY A 77 1.70 -39.47 3.63
N LYS A 78 0.85 -38.84 4.45
CA LYS A 78 -0.58 -38.72 4.14
C LYS A 78 -0.96 -37.54 3.22
N GLU A 79 -0.13 -36.48 3.13
CA GLU A 79 -0.38 -35.33 2.23
C GLU A 79 0.93 -34.66 1.80
N ARG A 80 1.29 -34.75 0.52
CA ARG A 80 2.33 -33.89 -0.07
C ARG A 80 1.68 -32.65 -0.65
N LYS A 81 1.78 -31.51 0.03
CA LYS A 81 1.45 -30.20 -0.57
C LYS A 81 2.55 -29.82 -1.57
N LYS A 82 2.14 -29.45 -2.79
CA LYS A 82 3.07 -28.79 -3.73
C LYS A 82 3.50 -27.45 -3.14
N ILE A 83 4.80 -27.17 -3.20
CA ILE A 83 5.36 -25.85 -2.83
C ILE A 83 4.81 -24.84 -3.83
N ASP A 84 4.16 -23.81 -3.32
CA ASP A 84 3.65 -22.70 -4.13
C ASP A 84 4.81 -21.76 -4.53
N ARG A 85 4.76 -21.19 -5.71
CA ARG A 85 5.77 -20.23 -6.16
C ARG A 85 5.88 -19.00 -5.25
N SER A 86 4.77 -18.56 -4.65
CA SER A 86 4.80 -17.48 -3.66
C SER A 86 5.67 -17.81 -2.44
N ASP A 87 5.71 -19.11 -2.01
CA ASP A 87 6.55 -19.57 -0.91
C ASP A 87 8.03 -19.57 -1.30
N ILE A 88 8.34 -19.86 -2.58
CA ILE A 88 9.72 -19.79 -3.10
C ILE A 88 10.22 -18.34 -3.02
N PHE A 89 9.42 -17.36 -3.46
CA PHE A 89 9.79 -15.94 -3.39
C PHE A 89 9.93 -15.45 -1.94
N ALA A 90 9.03 -15.88 -1.04
CA ALA A 90 9.14 -15.57 0.38
C ALA A 90 10.42 -16.19 0.99
N GLY A 91 10.78 -17.41 0.58
CA GLY A 91 12.03 -18.08 0.97
C GLY A 91 13.28 -17.36 0.46
N LEU A 92 13.27 -16.89 -0.80
CA LEU A 92 14.36 -16.09 -1.36
C LEU A 92 14.54 -14.77 -0.59
N PHE A 93 13.45 -14.09 -0.28
CA PHE A 93 13.50 -12.88 0.53
C PHE A 93 14.03 -13.14 1.95
N LEU A 94 13.61 -14.25 2.58
CA LEU A 94 14.14 -14.68 3.87
C LEU A 94 15.65 -14.91 3.83
N ILE A 95 16.14 -15.65 2.83
CA ILE A 95 17.58 -15.92 2.66
C ILE A 95 18.33 -14.59 2.46
N ALA A 96 17.82 -13.71 1.59
CA ALA A 96 18.43 -12.40 1.37
C ALA A 96 18.49 -11.58 2.67
N ALA A 97 17.42 -11.55 3.46
CA ALA A 97 17.37 -10.83 4.73
C ALA A 97 18.39 -11.38 5.76
N LEU A 98 18.53 -12.71 5.87
CA LEU A 98 19.49 -13.35 6.77
C LEU A 98 20.95 -13.08 6.35
N VAL A 99 21.26 -13.28 5.06
CA VAL A 99 22.62 -13.06 4.54
C VAL A 99 22.97 -11.57 4.63
N SER A 100 22.07 -10.70 4.21
CA SER A 100 22.25 -9.24 4.29
C SER A 100 22.57 -8.78 5.71
N THR A 101 21.83 -9.29 6.70
CA THR A 101 22.09 -8.97 8.09
C THR A 101 23.46 -9.45 8.54
N GLY A 102 23.91 -10.64 8.08
CA GLY A 102 25.23 -11.19 8.40
C GLY A 102 26.40 -10.36 7.89
N ILE A 103 26.22 -9.63 6.77
CA ILE A 103 27.25 -8.78 6.14
C ILE A 103 26.93 -7.28 6.25
N ALA A 104 26.05 -6.89 7.20
CA ALA A 104 25.53 -5.54 7.32
C ALA A 104 26.58 -4.50 7.67
N LEU A 105 26.39 -3.26 7.18
CA LEU A 105 27.18 -2.09 7.54
C LEU A 105 27.06 -1.76 9.04
N ASN A 106 25.86 -1.95 9.60
CA ASN A 106 25.55 -1.74 11.00
C ASN A 106 24.70 -2.90 11.53
N GLN A 107 25.30 -3.78 12.34
CA GLN A 107 24.65 -4.98 12.84
C GLN A 107 23.43 -4.67 13.72
N THR A 108 23.52 -3.61 14.54
CA THR A 108 22.42 -3.24 15.43
C THR A 108 21.20 -2.78 14.62
N GLU A 109 21.38 -1.91 13.64
CA GLU A 109 20.28 -1.45 12.76
C GLU A 109 19.78 -2.58 11.86
N ALA A 110 20.65 -3.47 11.40
CA ALA A 110 20.23 -4.61 10.60
C ALA A 110 19.33 -5.58 11.39
N VAL A 111 19.56 -5.77 12.66
CA VAL A 111 18.76 -6.67 13.50
C VAL A 111 17.49 -5.96 13.99
N TYR A 112 17.61 -4.74 14.52
CA TYR A 112 16.51 -4.06 15.21
C TYR A 112 15.76 -3.06 14.32
N GLY A 113 16.32 -2.63 13.19
CA GLY A 113 15.81 -1.52 12.35
C GLY A 113 16.31 -0.16 12.82
N ASN A 114 16.40 0.80 11.89
CA ASN A 114 16.74 2.19 12.21
C ASN A 114 15.54 2.93 12.86
N SER A 115 15.78 4.15 13.34
CA SER A 115 14.79 4.96 14.07
C SER A 115 13.55 5.34 13.25
N THR A 116 13.64 5.36 11.91
CA THR A 116 12.58 5.85 11.03
C THR A 116 11.78 4.72 10.40
N VAL A 117 12.45 3.76 9.75
CA VAL A 117 11.78 2.67 9.01
C VAL A 117 11.34 1.54 9.94
N GLN A 118 12.11 1.28 11.00
CA GLN A 118 11.85 0.27 12.05
C GLN A 118 11.66 -1.17 11.53
N THR A 119 12.24 -1.52 10.37
CA THR A 119 12.07 -2.82 9.70
C THR A 119 13.38 -3.61 9.61
N GLY A 120 13.98 -3.92 10.77
CA GLY A 120 15.13 -4.83 10.88
C GLY A 120 14.74 -6.30 10.73
N LEU A 121 15.73 -7.19 10.89
CA LEU A 121 15.57 -8.64 10.71
C LEU A 121 14.44 -9.22 11.58
N ILE A 122 14.35 -8.81 12.84
CA ILE A 122 13.29 -9.31 13.76
C ILE A 122 11.91 -9.05 13.17
N VAL A 123 11.66 -7.83 12.72
CA VAL A 123 10.37 -7.44 12.12
C VAL A 123 10.11 -8.23 10.83
N MET A 124 11.13 -8.41 9.98
CA MET A 124 10.98 -9.16 8.73
C MET A 124 10.73 -10.64 8.96
N LEU A 125 11.38 -11.27 9.95
CA LEU A 125 11.10 -12.66 10.35
C LEU A 125 9.64 -12.82 10.80
N LEU A 126 9.14 -11.89 11.61
CA LEU A 126 7.75 -11.89 12.07
C LEU A 126 6.76 -11.66 10.91
N CYS A 127 7.09 -10.80 9.95
CA CYS A 127 6.27 -10.58 8.74
C CYS A 127 6.20 -11.85 7.88
N ILE A 128 7.34 -12.49 7.60
CA ILE A 128 7.41 -13.72 6.81
C ILE A 128 6.70 -14.87 7.55
N GLY A 129 6.92 -15.01 8.86
CA GLY A 129 6.20 -15.98 9.68
C GLY A 129 4.68 -15.75 9.66
N SER A 130 4.24 -14.51 9.81
CA SER A 130 2.83 -14.13 9.70
C SER A 130 2.24 -14.48 8.32
N TYR A 131 2.96 -14.19 7.24
CA TYR A 131 2.57 -14.60 5.89
C TYR A 131 2.32 -16.11 5.80
N PHE A 132 3.27 -16.95 6.27
CA PHE A 132 3.15 -18.41 6.18
C PHE A 132 1.97 -18.94 7.00
N PHE A 133 1.79 -18.49 8.24
CA PHE A 133 0.69 -18.98 9.07
C PHE A 133 -0.66 -18.46 8.60
N VAL A 134 -0.78 -17.18 8.24
CA VAL A 134 -2.00 -16.63 7.67
C VAL A 134 -2.38 -17.36 6.39
N LYS A 135 -1.45 -17.62 5.48
CA LYS A 135 -1.69 -18.40 4.26
C LYS A 135 -2.28 -19.78 4.54
N ASN A 136 -1.84 -20.45 5.61
CA ASN A 136 -2.23 -21.82 5.91
C ASN A 136 -3.47 -21.96 6.79
N PHE A 137 -3.84 -20.94 7.56
CA PHE A 137 -4.90 -21.04 8.58
C PHE A 137 -5.97 -19.94 8.48
N ALA A 138 -5.75 -18.88 7.70
CA ALA A 138 -6.73 -17.81 7.60
C ALA A 138 -8.01 -18.27 6.89
N VAL A 139 -9.13 -17.71 7.38
CA VAL A 139 -10.44 -17.79 6.73
C VAL A 139 -10.93 -16.38 6.50
N TRP A 140 -11.43 -16.10 5.30
CA TRP A 140 -12.08 -14.82 5.03
C TRP A 140 -13.36 -14.70 5.86
N ASP A 141 -13.42 -13.64 6.67
CA ASP A 141 -14.57 -13.32 7.51
C ASP A 141 -15.02 -11.88 7.25
N LYS A 142 -16.35 -11.67 7.24
CA LYS A 142 -16.92 -10.33 7.08
C LYS A 142 -16.54 -9.41 8.25
N GLY A 143 -16.37 -9.96 9.45
CA GLY A 143 -15.93 -9.19 10.62
C GLY A 143 -14.58 -8.54 10.44
N LEU A 144 -13.62 -9.22 9.77
CA LEU A 144 -12.31 -8.66 9.44
C LEU A 144 -12.43 -7.44 8.52
N ILE A 145 -13.32 -7.52 7.53
CA ILE A 145 -13.57 -6.40 6.62
C ILE A 145 -14.14 -5.21 7.39
N TRP A 146 -15.14 -5.44 8.24
CA TRP A 146 -15.74 -4.36 9.05
C TRP A 146 -14.76 -3.77 10.05
N ALA A 147 -13.93 -4.57 10.70
CA ALA A 147 -12.90 -4.09 11.62
C ALA A 147 -11.90 -3.16 10.89
N ASN A 148 -11.47 -3.56 9.68
CA ASN A 148 -10.57 -2.74 8.85
C ASN A 148 -11.23 -1.44 8.37
N LEU A 149 -12.49 -1.50 7.90
CA LEU A 149 -13.23 -0.30 7.48
C LEU A 149 -13.41 0.69 8.64
N LEU A 150 -13.71 0.21 9.85
CA LEU A 150 -13.86 1.07 11.04
C LEU A 150 -12.52 1.70 11.44
N ALA A 151 -11.45 0.90 11.53
CA ALA A 151 -10.12 1.38 11.88
C ALA A 151 -9.60 2.42 10.88
N SER A 152 -9.72 2.14 9.58
CA SER A 152 -9.28 3.07 8.54
C SER A 152 -10.16 4.33 8.46
N SER A 153 -11.48 4.24 8.71
CA SER A 153 -12.34 5.43 8.82
C SER A 153 -11.88 6.35 9.94
N PHE A 154 -11.48 5.79 11.09
CA PHE A 154 -10.92 6.59 12.19
C PHE A 154 -9.63 7.31 11.77
N ILE A 155 -8.72 6.61 11.05
CA ILE A 155 -7.50 7.21 10.50
C ILE A 155 -7.83 8.38 9.55
N TYR A 156 -8.79 8.19 8.63
CA TYR A 156 -9.21 9.23 7.68
C TYR A 156 -9.79 10.46 8.39
N LEU A 157 -10.62 10.25 9.40
CA LEU A 157 -11.18 11.36 10.18
C LEU A 157 -10.09 12.13 10.92
N CYS A 158 -9.11 11.44 11.53
CA CYS A 158 -7.95 12.09 12.13
C CYS A 158 -7.22 12.98 11.11
N GLY A 159 -6.93 12.46 9.92
CA GLY A 159 -6.25 13.20 8.86
C GLY A 159 -7.01 14.47 8.44
N ILE A 160 -8.33 14.36 8.25
CA ILE A 160 -9.19 15.51 7.88
C ILE A 160 -9.20 16.56 9.00
N PHE A 161 -9.41 16.15 10.27
CA PHE A 161 -9.43 17.10 11.38
C PHE A 161 -8.10 17.82 11.57
N ILE A 162 -6.99 17.07 11.51
CA ILE A 162 -5.65 17.67 11.62
C ILE A 162 -5.37 18.60 10.44
N ALA A 163 -5.80 18.26 9.20
CA ALA A 163 -5.65 19.17 8.08
C ALA A 163 -6.37 20.52 8.31
N CYS A 164 -7.48 20.49 9.05
CA CYS A 164 -8.20 21.68 9.53
C CYS A 164 -7.63 22.25 10.84
N ARG A 165 -6.40 21.94 11.21
CA ARG A 165 -5.71 22.35 12.46
C ARG A 165 -6.52 22.07 13.74
N THR A 166 -7.31 21.02 13.72
CA THR A 166 -8.15 20.60 14.84
C THR A 166 -7.66 19.26 15.37
N ASP A 167 -6.92 19.28 16.47
CA ASP A 167 -6.39 18.07 17.13
C ASP A 167 -7.30 17.66 18.31
N ILE A 168 -8.43 17.01 18.01
CA ILE A 168 -9.43 16.60 19.00
C ILE A 168 -8.85 15.64 20.04
N LEU A 169 -7.90 14.80 19.65
CA LEU A 169 -7.31 13.78 20.52
C LEU A 169 -6.00 14.22 21.16
N ASN A 170 -5.59 15.48 20.94
CA ASN A 170 -4.35 16.04 21.44
C ASN A 170 -3.10 15.19 21.09
N MET A 171 -3.11 14.59 19.88
CA MET A 171 -2.05 13.71 19.38
C MET A 171 -0.75 14.45 19.11
N GLN A 172 -0.85 15.73 18.73
CA GLN A 172 0.27 16.59 18.32
C GLN A 172 0.86 17.43 19.46
N LYS A 173 0.46 17.18 20.71
CA LYS A 173 0.86 18.01 21.87
C LYS A 173 2.38 18.22 22.02
N ASP A 174 3.15 17.19 21.65
CA ASP A 174 4.60 17.18 21.77
C ASP A 174 5.31 17.42 20.42
N ILE A 175 4.55 17.63 19.33
CA ILE A 175 5.10 17.89 17.99
C ILE A 175 5.38 19.40 17.85
N ILE A 176 6.58 19.75 17.38
CA ILE A 176 6.93 21.13 17.06
C ILE A 176 6.07 21.68 15.93
N ASP A 177 5.69 22.96 16.00
CA ASP A 177 4.73 23.58 15.08
C ASP A 177 5.11 23.42 13.61
N ALA A 178 6.40 23.48 13.27
CA ALA A 178 6.90 23.30 11.91
C ALA A 178 6.62 21.90 11.33
N GLN A 179 6.42 20.89 12.18
CA GLN A 179 6.20 19.51 11.77
C GLN A 179 4.73 19.06 11.93
N LYS A 180 3.89 19.81 12.64
CA LYS A 180 2.49 19.43 12.88
C LYS A 180 1.72 19.08 11.60
N ALA A 181 1.98 19.81 10.51
CA ALA A 181 1.35 19.54 9.23
C ALA A 181 1.68 18.14 8.64
N MET A 182 2.74 17.49 9.12
CA MET A 182 3.20 16.20 8.61
C MET A 182 2.72 15.00 9.45
N PHE A 183 2.26 15.22 10.70
CA PHE A 183 1.81 14.17 11.60
C PHE A 183 0.29 14.22 11.77
N VAL A 184 -0.45 13.35 11.14
CA VAL A 184 -1.90 13.52 10.89
C VAL A 184 -2.80 12.47 11.54
N SER A 185 -2.25 11.34 12.00
CA SER A 185 -3.05 10.25 12.56
C SER A 185 -2.19 9.33 13.44
N PRO A 186 -2.76 8.30 14.08
CA PRO A 186 -2.01 7.25 14.76
C PRO A 186 -0.98 6.49 13.90
N LEU A 187 -0.99 6.69 12.59
CA LEU A 187 0.06 6.21 11.68
C LEU A 187 1.22 7.22 11.53
N GLY A 188 1.16 8.36 12.23
CA GLY A 188 2.21 9.36 12.21
C GLY A 188 2.22 10.20 10.93
N ASN A 189 3.32 10.12 10.16
CA ASN A 189 3.58 10.95 9.00
C ASN A 189 2.60 10.71 7.83
N ILE A 190 2.33 11.77 7.07
CA ILE A 190 1.46 11.75 5.87
C ILE A 190 1.85 10.65 4.86
N ASN A 191 3.14 10.38 4.63
CA ASN A 191 3.61 9.34 3.72
C ASN A 191 3.24 7.94 4.21
N PHE A 192 3.30 7.68 5.52
CA PHE A 192 2.93 6.39 6.11
C PHE A 192 1.42 6.16 6.04
N ASN A 193 0.63 7.24 6.15
CA ASN A 193 -0.81 7.18 5.93
C ASN A 193 -1.13 6.75 4.50
N VAL A 194 -0.50 7.34 3.47
CA VAL A 194 -0.72 6.93 2.08
C VAL A 194 -0.33 5.48 1.85
N ALA A 195 0.80 5.02 2.41
CA ALA A 195 1.22 3.62 2.30
C ALA A 195 0.20 2.64 2.89
N TYR A 196 -0.41 2.96 4.04
CA TYR A 196 -1.51 2.18 4.61
C TYR A 196 -2.79 2.28 3.78
N ILE A 197 -3.18 3.49 3.36
CA ILE A 197 -4.39 3.74 2.56
C ILE A 197 -4.35 2.95 1.25
N SER A 198 -3.17 2.81 0.63
CA SER A 198 -2.99 2.03 -0.61
C SER A 198 -3.37 0.55 -0.47
N LEU A 199 -3.33 0.02 0.74
CA LEU A 199 -3.69 -1.36 1.05
C LEU A 199 -5.18 -1.55 1.40
N VAL A 200 -5.91 -0.47 1.70
CA VAL A 200 -7.30 -0.58 2.18
C VAL A 200 -8.33 0.11 1.29
N LEU A 201 -8.10 1.36 0.90
CA LEU A 201 -9.07 2.16 0.12
C LEU A 201 -9.37 1.58 -1.28
N PRO A 202 -8.39 1.10 -2.06
CA PRO A 202 -8.63 0.48 -3.37
C PRO A 202 -9.48 -0.79 -3.28
N ALA A 203 -9.28 -1.59 -2.21
CA ALA A 203 -10.10 -2.77 -1.98
C ALA A 203 -11.57 -2.41 -1.73
N ALA A 204 -11.83 -1.36 -0.95
CA ALA A 204 -13.19 -0.86 -0.72
C ALA A 204 -13.84 -0.33 -2.01
N ALA A 205 -13.09 0.32 -2.90
CA ALA A 205 -13.60 0.75 -4.21
C ALA A 205 -14.04 -0.46 -5.07
N VAL A 206 -13.25 -1.54 -5.09
CA VAL A 206 -13.67 -2.78 -5.78
C VAL A 206 -14.87 -3.42 -5.08
N MET A 207 -14.88 -3.47 -3.76
CA MET A 207 -16.03 -3.98 -3.01
C MET A 207 -17.31 -3.20 -3.35
N PHE A 208 -17.23 -1.88 -3.52
CA PHE A 208 -18.36 -1.05 -3.96
C PHE A 208 -18.84 -1.46 -5.37
N LEU A 209 -17.92 -1.75 -6.30
CA LEU A 209 -18.27 -2.23 -7.64
C LEU A 209 -19.03 -3.57 -7.57
N LEU A 210 -18.60 -4.47 -6.71
CA LEU A 210 -19.12 -5.83 -6.61
C LEU A 210 -20.38 -5.95 -5.72
N CYS A 211 -20.58 -5.02 -4.78
CA CYS A 211 -21.63 -5.11 -3.76
C CYS A 211 -23.05 -5.06 -4.36
N LYS A 212 -23.89 -6.06 -4.02
CA LYS A 212 -25.29 -6.13 -4.45
C LYS A 212 -26.24 -5.57 -3.39
N GLU A 213 -25.85 -5.60 -2.12
CA GLU A 213 -26.66 -5.21 -0.98
C GLU A 213 -26.64 -3.69 -0.82
N VAL A 214 -27.85 -3.09 -0.71
CA VAL A 214 -28.02 -1.62 -0.76
C VAL A 214 -27.41 -0.93 0.45
N PHE A 215 -27.59 -1.49 1.66
CA PHE A 215 -27.07 -0.89 2.88
C PHE A 215 -25.54 -0.88 2.88
N THR A 216 -24.90 -2.02 2.63
CA THR A 216 -23.44 -2.15 2.53
C THR A 216 -22.87 -1.21 1.46
N LYS A 217 -23.57 -1.07 0.31
CA LYS A 217 -23.15 -0.13 -0.74
C LYS A 217 -23.19 1.33 -0.27
N ARG A 218 -24.20 1.74 0.51
CA ARG A 218 -24.27 3.09 1.09
C ARG A 218 -23.14 3.33 2.11
N VAL A 219 -22.84 2.36 2.94
CA VAL A 219 -21.73 2.43 3.90
C VAL A 219 -20.39 2.54 3.16
N LEU A 220 -20.18 1.72 2.12
CA LEU A 220 -18.98 1.81 1.28
C LEU A 220 -18.87 3.15 0.54
N ALA A 221 -20.00 3.74 0.09
CA ALA A 221 -19.99 5.07 -0.51
C ALA A 221 -19.55 6.15 0.48
N ALA A 222 -20.08 6.13 1.71
CA ALA A 222 -19.67 7.06 2.77
C ALA A 222 -18.18 6.86 3.14
N TYR A 223 -17.75 5.60 3.27
CA TYR A 223 -16.36 5.27 3.53
C TYR A 223 -15.41 5.80 2.44
N LEU A 224 -15.74 5.57 1.16
CA LEU A 224 -14.95 6.05 0.02
C LEU A 224 -14.91 7.58 -0.02
N PHE A 225 -16.04 8.24 0.23
CA PHE A 225 -16.11 9.70 0.28
C PHE A 225 -15.16 10.27 1.34
N VAL A 226 -15.21 9.74 2.57
CA VAL A 226 -14.32 10.18 3.67
C VAL A 226 -12.86 9.84 3.37
N GLY A 227 -12.57 8.64 2.83
CA GLY A 227 -11.22 8.25 2.45
C GLY A 227 -10.64 9.10 1.32
N PHE A 228 -11.44 9.51 0.33
CA PHE A 228 -11.01 10.44 -0.70
C PHE A 228 -10.80 11.87 -0.16
N MET A 229 -11.65 12.34 0.76
CA MET A 229 -11.40 13.61 1.45
C MET A 229 -10.05 13.59 2.17
N ASP A 230 -9.75 12.52 2.91
CA ASP A 230 -8.46 12.37 3.60
C ASP A 230 -7.29 12.39 2.61
N LEU A 231 -7.37 11.69 1.47
CA LEU A 231 -6.31 11.73 0.44
C LEU A 231 -5.96 13.15 -0.02
N PHE A 232 -6.96 14.01 -0.23
CA PHE A 232 -6.72 15.42 -0.54
C PHE A 232 -6.11 16.18 0.65
N CYS A 233 -6.58 15.90 1.85
CA CYS A 233 -6.10 16.51 3.08
C CYS A 233 -4.66 16.10 3.45
N LEU A 234 -4.19 14.92 3.02
CA LEU A 234 -2.81 14.46 3.23
C LEU A 234 -1.76 15.27 2.47
N ARG A 235 -2.10 15.88 1.32
CA ARG A 235 -1.21 16.77 0.54
C ARG A 235 0.09 16.10 0.11
N VAL A 236 0.03 14.84 -0.30
CA VAL A 236 1.17 14.00 -0.67
C VAL A 236 1.06 13.57 -2.13
N ASP A 237 2.12 13.77 -2.90
CA ASP A 237 2.15 13.46 -4.33
C ASP A 237 2.01 11.96 -4.62
N SER A 238 2.50 11.10 -3.73
CA SER A 238 2.33 9.64 -3.87
C SER A 238 0.87 9.18 -3.81
N ALA A 239 -0.01 9.93 -3.12
CA ALA A 239 -1.46 9.68 -3.12
C ALA A 239 -2.06 9.88 -4.51
N ILE A 240 -1.58 10.90 -5.25
CA ILE A 240 -2.03 11.20 -6.62
C ILE A 240 -1.62 10.08 -7.57
N VAL A 241 -0.35 9.63 -7.51
CA VAL A 241 0.14 8.52 -8.34
C VAL A 241 -0.62 7.24 -8.04
N MET A 242 -0.84 6.94 -6.76
CA MET A 242 -1.62 5.78 -6.33
C MET A 242 -3.04 5.81 -6.87
N ILE A 243 -3.79 6.90 -6.66
CA ILE A 243 -5.19 6.98 -7.06
C ILE A 243 -5.37 6.99 -8.58
N LEU A 244 -4.41 7.57 -9.31
CA LEU A 244 -4.38 7.50 -10.76
C LEU A 244 -4.33 6.04 -11.24
N VAL A 245 -3.40 5.23 -10.72
CA VAL A 245 -3.28 3.81 -11.07
C VAL A 245 -4.56 3.04 -10.68
N VAL A 246 -5.14 3.34 -9.51
CA VAL A 246 -6.41 2.73 -9.08
C VAL A 246 -7.52 3.04 -10.08
N PHE A 247 -7.71 4.30 -10.47
CA PHE A 247 -8.77 4.67 -11.43
C PHE A 247 -8.52 4.10 -12.83
N LEU A 248 -7.27 4.09 -13.31
CA LEU A 248 -6.93 3.47 -14.58
C LEU A 248 -7.35 1.99 -14.63
N LEU A 249 -7.08 1.26 -13.55
CA LEU A 249 -7.46 -0.14 -13.46
C LEU A 249 -8.96 -0.34 -13.22
N LEU A 250 -9.60 0.45 -12.35
CA LEU A 250 -11.04 0.37 -12.11
C LEU A 250 -11.84 0.63 -13.37
N ILE A 251 -11.48 1.67 -14.14
CA ILE A 251 -12.14 1.98 -15.42
C ILE A 251 -11.95 0.81 -16.40
N TYR A 252 -10.74 0.29 -16.54
CA TYR A 252 -10.46 -0.84 -17.45
C TYR A 252 -11.32 -2.06 -17.15
N PHE A 253 -11.41 -2.45 -15.87
CA PHE A 253 -12.19 -3.62 -15.48
C PHE A 253 -13.69 -3.35 -15.44
N SER A 254 -14.11 -2.11 -15.24
CA SER A 254 -15.53 -1.76 -15.21
C SER A 254 -16.25 -2.00 -16.53
N PHE A 255 -15.55 -1.95 -17.66
CA PHE A 255 -16.12 -2.25 -18.98
C PHE A 255 -16.59 -3.70 -19.15
N GLU A 256 -16.26 -4.60 -18.22
CA GLU A 256 -16.70 -6.00 -18.30
C GLU A 256 -18.20 -6.19 -18.05
N GLN A 257 -18.80 -5.27 -17.26
CA GLN A 257 -20.23 -5.32 -16.93
C GLN A 257 -20.83 -3.91 -16.85
N GLU A 258 -22.06 -3.74 -17.35
CA GLU A 258 -22.76 -2.46 -17.28
C GLU A 258 -22.90 -1.93 -15.84
N THR A 259 -23.26 -2.82 -14.91
CA THR A 259 -23.39 -2.47 -13.50
C THR A 259 -22.07 -2.01 -12.88
N TRP A 260 -20.96 -2.61 -13.28
CA TRP A 260 -19.63 -2.19 -12.81
C TRP A 260 -19.23 -0.86 -13.41
N PHE A 261 -19.54 -0.63 -14.69
CA PHE A 261 -19.26 0.64 -15.36
C PHE A 261 -19.96 1.79 -14.67
N LEU A 262 -21.27 1.69 -14.43
CA LEU A 262 -22.05 2.71 -13.73
C LEU A 262 -21.55 2.94 -12.29
N ARG A 263 -21.18 1.87 -11.58
CA ARG A 263 -20.62 1.97 -10.22
C ARG A 263 -19.21 2.57 -10.22
N CYS A 264 -18.38 2.27 -11.22
CA CYS A 264 -17.08 2.91 -11.38
C CYS A 264 -17.22 4.42 -11.57
N LEU A 265 -18.17 4.86 -12.42
CA LEU A 265 -18.50 6.28 -12.56
C LEU A 265 -18.99 6.87 -11.22
N SER A 266 -19.72 6.08 -10.39
CA SER A 266 -20.11 6.54 -9.04
C SER A 266 -18.90 6.72 -8.12
N VAL A 267 -17.90 5.82 -8.19
CA VAL A 267 -16.64 5.95 -7.40
C VAL A 267 -15.88 7.20 -7.81
N ILE A 268 -15.76 7.47 -9.12
CA ILE A 268 -15.16 8.71 -9.65
C ILE A 268 -15.97 9.93 -9.21
N GLY A 269 -17.30 9.83 -9.24
CA GLY A 269 -18.19 10.88 -8.74
C GLY A 269 -18.00 11.18 -7.25
N LEU A 270 -17.82 10.16 -6.42
CA LEU A 270 -17.49 10.31 -4.99
C LEU A 270 -16.13 10.99 -4.79
N PHE A 271 -15.14 10.67 -5.61
CA PHE A 271 -13.83 11.32 -5.58
C PHE A 271 -13.94 12.82 -5.88
N PHE A 272 -14.65 13.20 -6.94
CA PHE A 272 -14.87 14.60 -7.26
C PHE A 272 -15.73 15.32 -6.20
N ALA A 273 -16.77 14.68 -5.69
CA ALA A 273 -17.55 15.23 -4.60
C ALA A 273 -16.72 15.47 -3.34
N ALA A 274 -15.78 14.56 -3.03
CA ALA A 274 -14.84 14.72 -1.92
C ALA A 274 -13.88 15.90 -2.15
N ASN A 275 -13.36 16.08 -3.38
CA ASN A 275 -12.53 17.24 -3.70
C ASN A 275 -13.32 18.55 -3.57
N ILE A 276 -14.53 18.62 -4.11
CA ILE A 276 -15.42 19.79 -3.95
C ILE A 276 -15.67 20.11 -2.47
N ALA A 277 -15.88 19.09 -1.64
CA ALA A 277 -16.04 19.27 -0.18
C ALA A 277 -14.75 19.83 0.46
N VAL A 278 -13.59 19.34 0.09
CA VAL A 278 -12.29 19.85 0.57
C VAL A 278 -12.05 21.27 0.08
N PHE A 279 -12.41 21.60 -1.16
CA PHE A 279 -12.37 22.97 -1.67
C PHE A 279 -13.26 23.91 -0.83
N ILE A 280 -14.51 23.52 -0.57
CA ILE A 280 -15.42 24.30 0.29
C ILE A 280 -14.81 24.49 1.69
N LEU A 281 -14.27 23.45 2.29
CA LEU A 281 -13.59 23.55 3.58
C LEU A 281 -12.40 24.51 3.51
N SER A 282 -11.61 24.47 2.45
CA SER A 282 -10.44 25.37 2.27
C SER A 282 -10.84 26.84 2.14
N VAL A 283 -12.01 27.13 1.57
CA VAL A 283 -12.55 28.48 1.49
C VAL A 283 -13.12 28.95 2.85
N LEU A 284 -13.89 28.08 3.51
CA LEU A 284 -14.55 28.41 4.78
C LEU A 284 -13.55 28.51 5.95
N LEU A 285 -12.51 27.67 5.95
CA LEU A 285 -11.51 27.53 7.01
C LEU A 285 -10.14 28.08 6.56
N LYS A 286 -10.10 29.08 5.71
CA LYS A 286 -8.91 29.61 5.04
C LYS A 286 -7.70 29.75 5.94
N ASP A 287 -7.85 30.31 7.14
CA ASP A 287 -6.77 30.55 8.10
C ASP A 287 -6.54 29.37 9.06
N HIS A 288 -7.45 28.40 9.07
CA HIS A 288 -7.44 27.22 9.93
C HIS A 288 -7.12 25.91 9.20
N MET A 289 -6.74 25.97 7.91
CA MET A 289 -6.22 24.81 7.18
C MET A 289 -4.73 24.92 6.93
N TYR A 290 -4.03 23.77 6.93
CA TYR A 290 -2.67 23.72 6.43
C TYR A 290 -2.63 23.91 4.90
N PRO A 291 -1.63 24.63 4.36
CA PRO A 291 -1.54 24.90 2.92
C PRO A 291 -1.36 23.60 2.13
N PHE A 292 -1.94 23.55 0.92
CA PHE A 292 -1.73 22.44 0.00
C PHE A 292 -0.33 22.49 -0.62
N ASN A 293 0.23 21.31 -0.95
CA ASN A 293 1.43 21.22 -1.78
C ASN A 293 1.15 21.67 -3.23
N SER A 294 2.19 21.76 -4.03
CA SER A 294 2.11 22.29 -5.40
C SER A 294 1.12 21.53 -6.30
N LEU A 295 1.07 20.20 -6.22
CA LEU A 295 0.09 19.41 -6.96
C LEU A 295 -1.30 19.47 -6.32
N GLY A 296 -1.38 19.47 -4.98
CA GLY A 296 -2.66 19.61 -4.27
C GLY A 296 -3.38 20.91 -4.57
N THR A 297 -2.66 22.02 -4.78
CA THR A 297 -3.24 23.30 -5.18
C THR A 297 -3.97 23.25 -6.52
N LEU A 298 -3.61 22.35 -7.44
CA LEU A 298 -4.31 22.18 -8.71
C LEU A 298 -5.73 21.63 -8.51
N PHE A 299 -5.92 20.77 -7.52
CA PHE A 299 -7.23 20.18 -7.23
C PHE A 299 -8.20 21.18 -6.57
N VAL A 300 -7.66 22.08 -5.73
CA VAL A 300 -8.48 23.11 -5.05
C VAL A 300 -8.60 24.42 -5.83
N ARG A 301 -8.32 24.44 -7.14
CA ARG A 301 -8.60 25.58 -8.02
C ARG A 301 -10.05 25.57 -8.45
N ILE A 302 -10.63 26.75 -8.59
CA ILE A 302 -12.03 26.90 -8.99
C ILE A 302 -12.31 26.28 -10.38
N GLU A 303 -11.34 26.36 -11.30
CA GLU A 303 -11.46 25.77 -12.64
C GLU A 303 -11.59 24.25 -12.57
N THR A 304 -10.80 23.60 -11.72
CA THR A 304 -10.87 22.15 -11.49
C THR A 304 -12.21 21.75 -10.89
N VAL A 305 -12.65 22.47 -9.87
CA VAL A 305 -13.93 22.24 -9.18
C VAL A 305 -15.13 22.41 -10.13
N VAL A 306 -15.08 23.40 -11.02
CA VAL A 306 -16.12 23.57 -12.05
C VAL A 306 -16.15 22.39 -13.03
N LEU A 307 -14.98 21.91 -13.48
CA LEU A 307 -14.91 20.73 -14.36
C LEU A 307 -15.44 19.47 -13.67
N GLU A 308 -15.12 19.28 -12.40
CA GLU A 308 -15.63 18.16 -11.60
C GLU A 308 -17.14 18.24 -11.42
N PHE A 309 -17.68 19.43 -11.17
CA PHE A 309 -19.13 19.66 -11.07
C PHE A 309 -19.85 19.37 -12.40
N ILE A 310 -19.27 19.81 -13.52
CA ILE A 310 -19.79 19.48 -14.86
C ILE A 310 -19.78 17.96 -15.07
N PHE A 311 -18.71 17.27 -14.69
CA PHE A 311 -18.66 15.81 -14.76
C PHE A 311 -19.78 15.15 -13.94
N LEU A 312 -20.04 15.63 -12.71
CA LEU A 312 -21.13 15.11 -11.87
C LEU A 312 -22.50 15.30 -12.53
N CYS A 313 -22.73 16.43 -13.18
CA CYS A 313 -23.96 16.68 -13.93
C CYS A 313 -24.11 15.73 -15.13
N ILE A 314 -23.04 15.56 -15.92
CA ILE A 314 -23.01 14.61 -17.05
C ILE A 314 -23.25 13.18 -16.55
N PHE A 315 -22.58 12.78 -15.48
CA PHE A 315 -22.75 11.48 -14.87
C PHE A 315 -24.19 11.19 -14.45
N PHE A 316 -24.84 12.16 -13.81
CA PHE A 316 -26.26 12.05 -13.42
C PHE A 316 -27.19 11.84 -14.62
N VAL A 317 -26.92 12.55 -15.73
CA VAL A 317 -27.67 12.36 -16.99
C VAL A 317 -27.39 10.98 -17.58
N MET A 318 -26.13 10.54 -17.56
CA MET A 318 -25.74 9.20 -18.07
C MET A 318 -26.38 8.07 -17.26
N GLN A 319 -26.47 8.19 -15.95
CA GLN A 319 -27.18 7.20 -15.11
C GLN A 319 -28.66 7.06 -15.47
N LYS A 320 -29.35 8.17 -15.83
CA LYS A 320 -30.77 8.16 -16.19
C LYS A 320 -31.06 7.71 -17.62
N LYS A 321 -30.17 8.03 -18.54
CA LYS A 321 -30.41 7.84 -20.00
C LYS A 321 -29.46 6.83 -20.64
N GLY A 322 -28.43 6.38 -19.92
CA GLY A 322 -27.38 5.54 -20.49
C GLY A 322 -27.87 4.16 -20.85
N ASN A 323 -27.68 3.78 -22.11
CA ASN A 323 -27.85 2.42 -22.61
C ASN A 323 -26.47 1.86 -22.94
N PHE A 324 -25.85 1.19 -21.97
CA PHE A 324 -24.51 0.62 -22.08
C PHE A 324 -24.58 -0.85 -22.48
N THR A 325 -24.86 -1.11 -23.75
CA THR A 325 -24.89 -2.48 -24.27
C THR A 325 -23.52 -3.12 -24.14
N LYS A 326 -23.50 -4.46 -23.98
CA LYS A 326 -22.28 -5.26 -23.89
C LYS A 326 -21.31 -5.01 -25.05
N GLU A 327 -21.83 -4.79 -26.27
CA GLU A 327 -21.02 -4.48 -27.44
C GLU A 327 -20.32 -3.11 -27.31
N ARG A 328 -21.06 -2.07 -26.85
CA ARG A 328 -20.50 -0.72 -26.65
C ARG A 328 -19.41 -0.73 -25.57
N LEU A 329 -19.65 -1.44 -24.48
CA LEU A 329 -18.66 -1.60 -23.42
C LEU A 329 -17.40 -2.31 -23.90
N TRP A 330 -17.55 -3.40 -24.67
CA TRP A 330 -16.40 -4.10 -25.23
C TRP A 330 -15.57 -3.23 -26.19
N LYS A 331 -16.24 -2.47 -27.08
CA LYS A 331 -15.56 -1.50 -27.96
C LYS A 331 -14.88 -0.41 -27.12
N GLY A 332 -15.55 0.11 -26.09
CA GLY A 332 -15.00 1.07 -25.14
C GLY A 332 -13.74 0.55 -24.44
N GLN A 333 -13.76 -0.66 -23.91
CA GLN A 333 -12.60 -1.29 -23.27
C GLN A 333 -11.39 -1.40 -24.21
N LYS A 334 -11.64 -1.79 -25.48
CA LYS A 334 -10.58 -1.92 -26.48
C LYS A 334 -9.97 -0.56 -26.81
N ILE A 335 -10.80 0.47 -27.03
CA ILE A 335 -10.34 1.85 -27.28
C ILE A 335 -9.56 2.34 -26.06
N TYR A 336 -10.13 2.23 -24.85
CA TYR A 336 -9.50 2.63 -23.60
C TYR A 336 -8.11 2.00 -23.45
N LYS A 337 -7.99 0.68 -23.65
CA LYS A 337 -6.72 -0.03 -23.59
C LYS A 337 -5.68 0.56 -24.54
N ILE A 338 -6.05 0.77 -25.81
CA ILE A 338 -5.15 1.35 -26.83
C ILE A 338 -4.73 2.76 -26.42
N THR A 339 -5.69 3.61 -26.04
CA THR A 339 -5.44 4.98 -25.60
C THR A 339 -4.48 5.01 -24.42
N MET A 340 -4.65 4.13 -23.43
CA MET A 340 -3.77 4.06 -22.26
C MET A 340 -2.34 3.66 -22.64
N PHE A 341 -2.15 2.69 -23.54
CA PHE A 341 -0.80 2.33 -24.01
C PHE A 341 -0.15 3.45 -24.80
N VAL A 342 -0.91 4.16 -25.64
CA VAL A 342 -0.41 5.32 -26.39
C VAL A 342 -0.01 6.45 -25.44
N LEU A 343 -0.90 6.81 -24.47
CA LEU A 343 -0.60 7.84 -23.49
C LEU A 343 0.60 7.49 -22.62
N LEU A 344 0.72 6.23 -22.18
CA LEU A 344 1.91 5.77 -21.43
C LEU A 344 3.18 5.89 -22.27
N GLY A 345 3.14 5.47 -23.53
CA GLY A 345 4.28 5.61 -24.45
C GLY A 345 4.67 7.07 -24.67
N LEU A 346 3.69 7.95 -24.90
CA LEU A 346 3.92 9.39 -25.05
C LEU A 346 4.47 10.01 -23.74
N PHE A 347 3.98 9.59 -22.58
CA PHE A 347 4.49 10.05 -21.29
C PHE A 347 5.96 9.63 -21.08
N VAL A 348 6.32 8.38 -21.40
CA VAL A 348 7.72 7.91 -21.33
C VAL A 348 8.61 8.74 -22.27
N VAL A 349 8.20 8.94 -23.52
CA VAL A 349 8.94 9.78 -24.49
C VAL A 349 9.06 11.20 -23.97
N PHE A 350 7.99 11.76 -23.42
CA PHE A 350 8.00 13.10 -22.83
C PHE A 350 8.99 13.23 -21.67
N VAL A 351 8.98 12.26 -20.71
CA VAL A 351 9.93 12.26 -19.59
C VAL A 351 11.38 12.11 -20.08
N LEU A 352 11.62 11.25 -21.06
CA LEU A 352 12.95 11.13 -21.66
C LEU A 352 13.37 12.45 -22.33
N ALA A 353 12.50 13.09 -23.11
CA ALA A 353 12.78 14.38 -23.73
C ALA A 353 13.09 15.47 -22.69
N LEU A 354 12.33 15.53 -21.59
CA LEU A 354 12.61 16.45 -20.49
C LEU A 354 14.00 16.24 -19.90
N ASN A 355 14.40 14.99 -19.66
CA ASN A 355 15.69 14.67 -19.04
C ASN A 355 16.89 14.90 -19.98
N PHE A 356 16.75 14.59 -21.28
CA PHE A 356 17.89 14.64 -22.22
C PHE A 356 17.98 15.93 -23.02
N ALA A 357 16.85 16.64 -23.23
CA ALA A 357 16.87 17.80 -24.16
C ALA A 357 16.36 19.11 -23.52
N PHE A 358 15.57 19.05 -22.44
CA PHE A 358 14.85 20.22 -21.92
C PHE A 358 15.01 20.43 -20.41
N SER A 359 15.92 19.74 -19.74
CA SER A 359 16.11 19.79 -18.28
C SER A 359 16.28 21.22 -17.74
N GLU A 360 17.12 22.03 -18.38
CA GLU A 360 17.38 23.42 -17.98
C GLU A 360 16.16 24.35 -18.20
N ARG A 361 15.33 24.07 -19.22
CA ARG A 361 14.18 24.93 -19.58
C ARG A 361 12.99 24.79 -18.64
N VAL A 362 12.94 23.70 -17.89
CA VAL A 362 11.82 23.40 -16.97
C VAL A 362 12.17 23.65 -15.51
N GLU A 363 13.38 24.13 -15.24
CA GLU A 363 13.81 24.48 -13.89
C GLU A 363 12.85 25.50 -13.26
N GLY A 364 12.48 25.30 -11.99
CA GLY A 364 11.52 26.15 -11.28
C GLY A 364 10.03 25.95 -11.66
N THR A 365 9.72 25.06 -12.60
CA THR A 365 8.34 24.69 -12.96
C THR A 365 7.91 23.37 -12.27
N LEU A 366 6.61 23.03 -12.34
CA LEU A 366 6.12 21.72 -11.87
C LEU A 366 6.75 20.54 -12.63
N LEU A 367 7.19 20.75 -13.87
CA LEU A 367 7.82 19.72 -14.69
C LEU A 367 9.24 19.37 -14.21
N SER A 368 9.89 20.23 -13.42
CA SER A 368 11.18 19.94 -12.80
C SER A 368 11.14 18.68 -11.91
N ASN A 369 9.98 18.34 -11.36
CA ASN A 369 9.79 17.10 -10.60
C ASN A 369 9.84 15.82 -11.45
N LEU A 370 9.85 15.93 -12.79
CA LEU A 370 10.02 14.80 -13.71
C LEU A 370 11.45 14.73 -14.28
N VAL A 371 12.32 15.69 -13.92
CA VAL A 371 13.73 15.71 -14.31
C VAL A 371 14.57 15.10 -13.19
N LEU A 372 15.32 14.06 -13.50
CA LEU A 372 16.21 13.38 -12.54
C LEU A 372 17.43 14.26 -12.25
N ASN A 373 17.34 15.09 -11.24
CA ASN A 373 18.39 15.94 -10.71
C ASN A 373 18.32 16.02 -9.18
N ASP A 374 19.27 16.69 -8.55
CA ASP A 374 19.35 16.80 -7.08
C ASP A 374 18.10 17.44 -6.45
N ALA A 375 17.38 18.31 -7.14
CA ALA A 375 16.20 19.00 -6.60
C ALA A 375 14.89 18.22 -6.78
N MET A 376 14.86 17.17 -7.62
CA MET A 376 13.66 16.40 -7.90
C MET A 376 12.98 15.89 -6.62
N GLY A 377 11.68 16.16 -6.50
CA GLY A 377 10.85 15.60 -5.42
C GLY A 377 11.34 15.93 -4.01
N SER A 378 11.81 17.17 -3.78
CA SER A 378 12.34 17.62 -2.48
C SER A 378 13.58 16.81 -2.03
N GLY A 379 14.51 16.54 -2.96
CA GLY A 379 15.76 15.83 -2.69
C GLY A 379 15.73 14.32 -2.97
N ARG A 380 14.60 13.76 -3.39
CA ARG A 380 14.54 12.33 -3.78
C ARG A 380 15.50 12.03 -4.94
N GLY A 381 15.59 12.90 -5.95
CA GLY A 381 16.51 12.72 -7.05
C GLY A 381 17.98 12.68 -6.61
N TYR A 382 18.34 13.53 -5.65
CA TYR A 382 19.68 13.50 -5.03
C TYR A 382 19.98 12.11 -4.44
N VAL A 383 19.06 11.60 -3.63
CA VAL A 383 19.20 10.29 -2.97
C VAL A 383 19.25 9.15 -4.00
N TRP A 384 18.38 9.19 -5.03
CA TRP A 384 18.31 8.12 -6.04
C TRP A 384 19.58 8.04 -6.88
N ILE A 385 20.14 9.18 -7.31
CA ILE A 385 21.37 9.24 -8.11
C ILE A 385 22.53 8.65 -7.30
N ARG A 386 22.74 9.10 -6.05
CA ARG A 386 23.82 8.60 -5.19
C ARG A 386 23.64 7.14 -4.83
N THR A 387 22.40 6.74 -4.56
CA THR A 387 22.08 5.34 -4.26
C THR A 387 22.42 4.43 -5.44
N GLY A 388 22.01 4.80 -6.66
CA GLY A 388 22.30 4.03 -7.86
C GLY A 388 23.80 3.92 -8.14
N GLY A 389 24.53 5.06 -8.10
CA GLY A 389 25.97 5.08 -8.29
C GLY A 389 26.71 4.20 -7.29
N ARG A 390 26.48 4.44 -5.99
CA ARG A 390 27.16 3.66 -4.94
C ARG A 390 26.80 2.17 -4.98
N PHE A 391 25.55 1.80 -5.33
CA PHE A 391 25.16 0.39 -5.42
C PHE A 391 25.99 -0.35 -6.47
N LEU A 392 26.29 0.27 -7.60
CA LEU A 392 27.12 -0.32 -8.67
C LEU A 392 28.57 -0.53 -8.24
N ASP A 393 29.07 0.30 -7.32
CA ASP A 393 30.45 0.22 -6.80
C ASP A 393 30.60 -0.78 -5.62
N LEU A 394 29.49 -1.37 -5.15
CA LEU A 394 29.53 -2.35 -4.06
C LEU A 394 30.25 -3.64 -4.47
N PRO A 395 30.88 -4.35 -3.52
CA PRO A 395 31.32 -5.73 -3.72
C PRO A 395 30.16 -6.63 -4.22
N PHE A 396 30.48 -7.59 -5.10
CA PHE A 396 29.48 -8.45 -5.72
C PHE A 396 28.53 -9.13 -4.72
N LEU A 397 29.04 -9.56 -3.56
CA LEU A 397 28.22 -10.16 -2.51
C LEU A 397 27.15 -9.16 -1.98
N ASN A 398 27.52 -7.88 -1.81
CA ASN A 398 26.60 -6.84 -1.37
C ASN A 398 25.62 -6.43 -2.48
N GLN A 399 26.02 -6.51 -3.76
CA GLN A 399 25.05 -6.33 -4.86
C GLN A 399 24.01 -7.45 -4.86
N LEU A 400 24.39 -8.70 -4.56
CA LEU A 400 23.48 -9.83 -4.50
C LEU A 400 22.57 -9.79 -3.25
N PHE A 401 23.13 -9.45 -2.08
CA PHE A 401 22.42 -9.59 -0.79
C PHE A 401 22.24 -8.30 -0.01
N GLY A 402 22.72 -7.17 -0.50
CA GLY A 402 22.53 -5.86 0.13
C GLY A 402 23.55 -5.55 1.23
N CYS A 403 23.27 -4.46 1.96
CA CYS A 403 24.13 -3.88 2.98
C CYS A 403 23.55 -3.97 4.41
N GLY A 404 22.46 -4.69 4.60
CA GLY A 404 21.78 -4.85 5.88
C GLY A 404 20.38 -4.19 5.92
N LEU A 405 19.40 -4.90 6.44
CA LEU A 405 18.09 -4.34 6.75
C LEU A 405 18.26 -3.14 7.68
N GLY A 406 17.52 -2.04 7.46
CA GLY A 406 17.64 -0.81 8.27
C GLY A 406 18.89 0.05 7.98
N CYS A 407 19.91 -0.45 7.26
CA CYS A 407 21.21 0.22 7.07
C CYS A 407 21.24 1.22 5.90
N PHE A 408 20.10 1.70 5.41
CA PHE A 408 20.11 2.68 4.32
C PHE A 408 20.81 3.97 4.71
N TYR A 409 20.60 4.45 5.94
CA TYR A 409 21.30 5.63 6.44
C TYR A 409 22.81 5.45 6.44
N ASP A 410 23.33 4.32 6.94
CA ASP A 410 24.77 4.02 6.92
C ASP A 410 25.30 3.94 5.47
N PHE A 411 24.48 3.43 4.55
CA PHE A 411 24.81 3.36 3.14
C PHE A 411 24.92 4.75 2.50
N ILE A 412 24.06 5.72 2.81
CA ILE A 412 24.06 7.07 2.23
C ILE A 412 24.93 8.06 3.03
N ASN A 413 25.36 7.69 4.23
CA ASN A 413 26.08 8.54 5.17
C ASN A 413 27.36 9.23 4.62
N PRO A 414 28.14 8.68 3.64
CA PRO A 414 29.26 9.41 3.05
C PRO A 414 28.91 10.78 2.46
N TRP A 415 27.65 11.06 2.21
CA TRP A 415 27.17 12.37 1.75
C TRP A 415 26.46 13.17 2.84
N TYR A 416 26.71 12.86 4.14
CA TYR A 416 26.06 13.53 5.27
C TYR A 416 26.17 15.06 5.21
N ASP A 417 27.40 15.59 5.09
CA ASP A 417 27.65 17.03 5.08
C ASP A 417 27.00 17.72 3.86
N ASP A 418 27.03 17.07 2.68
CA ASP A 418 26.39 17.59 1.48
C ASP A 418 24.85 17.57 1.59
N MET A 419 24.26 16.55 2.20
CA MET A 419 22.82 16.51 2.50
C MET A 419 22.40 17.63 3.43
N VAL A 420 23.12 17.81 4.54
CA VAL A 420 22.84 18.88 5.50
C VAL A 420 23.02 20.27 4.86
N ALA A 421 24.09 20.47 4.08
CA ALA A 421 24.34 21.74 3.39
C ALA A 421 23.25 22.08 2.35
N LYS A 422 22.76 21.10 1.59
CA LYS A 422 21.79 21.32 0.51
C LYS A 422 20.34 21.35 0.98
N PHE A 423 19.98 20.49 1.95
CA PHE A 423 18.58 20.26 2.33
C PHE A 423 18.28 20.61 3.78
N GLY A 424 19.29 20.93 4.60
CA GLY A 424 19.11 21.12 6.05
C GLY A 424 18.65 19.86 6.79
N ALA A 425 18.73 18.69 6.17
CA ALA A 425 18.24 17.43 6.68
C ALA A 425 19.04 16.24 6.12
N VAL A 426 18.90 15.08 6.75
CA VAL A 426 19.47 13.81 6.28
C VAL A 426 18.36 12.84 5.90
N PHE A 427 18.64 11.94 4.95
CA PHE A 427 17.68 10.94 4.47
C PHE A 427 17.96 9.59 5.14
N TYR A 428 16.96 9.04 5.82
CA TYR A 428 17.03 7.72 6.47
C TYR A 428 16.51 6.57 5.60
N ASP A 429 15.88 6.91 4.48
CA ASP A 429 15.36 5.99 3.49
C ASP A 429 15.33 6.67 2.11
N PRO A 430 15.31 5.92 0.99
CA PRO A 430 15.36 6.48 -0.35
C PRO A 430 14.02 7.04 -0.83
N HIS A 431 12.96 6.98 -0.04
CA HIS A 431 11.59 7.26 -0.51
C HIS A 431 11.24 6.53 -1.81
N ASN A 432 11.63 5.24 -1.91
CA ASN A 432 11.39 4.36 -3.03
C ASN A 432 11.57 2.91 -2.58
N ASP A 433 10.49 2.11 -2.63
CA ASP A 433 10.51 0.70 -2.18
C ASP A 433 11.55 -0.15 -2.91
N PHE A 434 11.70 0.08 -4.22
CA PHE A 434 12.66 -0.70 -5.02
C PHE A 434 14.10 -0.44 -4.57
N LEU A 435 14.48 0.82 -4.44
CA LEU A 435 15.83 1.20 -3.97
C LEU A 435 16.05 0.78 -2.52
N GLN A 436 15.03 0.87 -1.68
CA GLN A 436 15.10 0.42 -0.30
C GLN A 436 15.42 -1.07 -0.22
N VAL A 437 14.65 -1.91 -0.93
CA VAL A 437 14.88 -3.36 -0.98
C VAL A 437 16.23 -3.68 -1.62
N LEU A 438 16.58 -2.98 -2.71
CA LEU A 438 17.83 -3.20 -3.44
C LEU A 438 19.07 -2.94 -2.57
N VAL A 439 19.11 -1.81 -1.86
CA VAL A 439 20.24 -1.48 -0.98
C VAL A 439 20.31 -2.40 0.23
N THR A 440 19.14 -2.69 0.82
CA THR A 440 19.11 -3.42 2.10
C THR A 440 19.22 -4.93 1.95
N THR A 441 18.72 -5.53 0.87
CA THR A 441 18.67 -6.99 0.68
C THR A 441 19.18 -7.47 -0.69
N GLY A 442 19.70 -6.55 -1.52
CA GLY A 442 20.30 -6.85 -2.81
C GLY A 442 19.33 -7.34 -3.89
N ILE A 443 19.90 -7.77 -5.00
CA ILE A 443 19.13 -8.29 -6.15
C ILE A 443 18.29 -9.51 -5.75
N VAL A 444 18.81 -10.41 -4.91
CA VAL A 444 18.09 -11.60 -4.44
C VAL A 444 16.85 -11.18 -3.63
N GLY A 445 17.01 -10.17 -2.76
CA GLY A 445 15.89 -9.60 -2.01
C GLY A 445 14.85 -8.95 -2.89
N VAL A 446 15.25 -8.20 -3.92
CA VAL A 446 14.33 -7.61 -4.91
C VAL A 446 13.51 -8.68 -5.61
N VAL A 447 14.16 -9.75 -6.09
CA VAL A 447 13.46 -10.90 -6.72
C VAL A 447 12.50 -11.56 -5.73
N GLY A 448 12.89 -11.74 -4.48
CA GLY A 448 12.06 -12.33 -3.43
C GLY A 448 10.83 -11.45 -3.11
N PHE A 449 11.06 -10.20 -2.72
CA PHE A 449 10.01 -9.28 -2.27
C PHE A 449 9.01 -8.95 -3.39
N PHE A 450 9.50 -8.41 -4.51
CA PHE A 450 8.62 -8.06 -5.62
C PHE A 450 8.09 -9.28 -6.36
N GLY A 451 8.86 -10.38 -6.42
CA GLY A 451 8.39 -11.66 -6.97
C GLY A 451 7.18 -12.20 -6.22
N MET A 452 7.14 -12.10 -4.88
CA MET A 452 5.98 -12.49 -4.07
C MET A 452 4.75 -11.62 -4.38
N ILE A 453 4.91 -10.30 -4.50
CA ILE A 453 3.83 -9.37 -4.84
C ILE A 453 3.31 -9.62 -6.26
N LEU A 454 4.20 -9.63 -7.26
CA LEU A 454 3.84 -9.78 -8.66
C LEU A 454 3.24 -11.16 -8.95
N HIS A 455 3.74 -12.22 -8.31
CA HIS A 455 3.14 -13.55 -8.42
C HIS A 455 1.71 -13.57 -7.86
N THR A 456 1.49 -12.96 -6.69
CA THR A 456 0.14 -12.86 -6.09
C THR A 456 -0.81 -12.05 -6.99
N MET A 457 -0.34 -10.95 -7.58
CA MET A 457 -1.11 -10.15 -8.55
C MET A 457 -1.49 -10.98 -9.79
N ALA A 458 -0.53 -11.70 -10.38
CA ALA A 458 -0.77 -12.53 -11.56
C ALA A 458 -1.77 -13.66 -11.27
N ALA A 459 -1.64 -14.31 -10.10
CA ALA A 459 -2.57 -15.33 -9.64
C ALA A 459 -3.98 -14.75 -9.39
N ALA A 460 -4.08 -13.57 -8.76
CA ALA A 460 -5.35 -12.87 -8.54
C ALA A 460 -6.05 -12.53 -9.86
N LEU A 461 -5.32 -11.99 -10.85
CA LEU A 461 -5.84 -11.74 -12.20
C LEU A 461 -6.41 -12.99 -12.89
N LYS A 462 -5.76 -14.12 -12.73
CA LYS A 462 -6.22 -15.39 -13.30
C LYS A 462 -7.50 -15.87 -12.62
N LYS A 463 -7.57 -15.79 -11.28
CA LYS A 463 -8.66 -16.35 -10.46
C LYS A 463 -9.89 -15.44 -10.35
N ARG A 464 -9.75 -14.12 -10.60
CA ARG A 464 -10.88 -13.18 -10.56
C ARG A 464 -12.06 -13.56 -11.45
N LYS A 465 -11.84 -14.35 -12.52
CA LYS A 465 -12.90 -14.83 -13.40
C LYS A 465 -13.90 -15.74 -12.68
N ASN A 466 -13.43 -16.46 -11.68
CA ASN A 466 -14.24 -17.39 -10.88
C ASN A 466 -14.66 -16.77 -9.54
N GLN A 467 -13.84 -15.86 -9.00
CA GLN A 467 -14.06 -15.18 -7.73
C GLN A 467 -13.70 -13.69 -7.88
N GLU A 468 -14.70 -12.86 -8.16
CA GLU A 468 -14.57 -11.44 -8.49
C GLU A 468 -13.76 -10.64 -7.42
N MET A 469 -13.81 -11.07 -6.13
CA MET A 469 -13.04 -10.44 -5.06
C MET A 469 -11.53 -10.43 -5.25
N PHE A 470 -10.97 -11.33 -6.07
CA PHE A 470 -9.54 -11.26 -6.42
C PHE A 470 -9.16 -10.03 -7.21
N LEU A 471 -10.13 -9.33 -7.83
CA LEU A 471 -9.90 -8.01 -8.40
C LEU A 471 -9.45 -6.99 -7.34
N ALA A 472 -10.00 -7.07 -6.12
CA ALA A 472 -9.57 -6.21 -5.01
C ALA A 472 -8.11 -6.46 -4.66
N VAL A 473 -7.67 -7.73 -4.57
CA VAL A 473 -6.27 -8.08 -4.32
C VAL A 473 -5.35 -7.51 -5.40
N PHE A 474 -5.72 -7.64 -6.67
CA PHE A 474 -4.92 -7.13 -7.78
C PHE A 474 -4.78 -5.60 -7.70
N ILE A 475 -5.88 -4.89 -7.52
CA ILE A 475 -5.89 -3.40 -7.54
C ILE A 475 -5.20 -2.83 -6.30
N LEU A 476 -5.39 -3.40 -5.09
CA LEU A 476 -4.70 -2.92 -3.90
C LEU A 476 -3.17 -3.12 -3.99
N LEU A 477 -2.69 -4.26 -4.54
CA LEU A 477 -1.27 -4.49 -4.71
C LEU A 477 -0.67 -3.57 -5.79
N ALA A 478 -1.43 -3.27 -6.87
CA ALA A 478 -1.02 -2.28 -7.86
C ALA A 478 -0.93 -0.86 -7.25
N ALA A 479 -1.88 -0.48 -6.39
CA ALA A 479 -1.87 0.78 -5.65
C ALA A 479 -0.66 0.86 -4.70
N TYR A 480 -0.36 -0.22 -3.98
CA TYR A 480 0.82 -0.31 -3.12
C TYR A 480 2.11 -0.11 -3.92
N LEU A 481 2.27 -0.82 -5.03
CA LEU A 481 3.46 -0.66 -5.89
C LEU A 481 3.56 0.76 -6.45
N ALA A 482 2.44 1.39 -6.83
CA ALA A 482 2.43 2.75 -7.37
C ALA A 482 2.89 3.78 -6.34
N GLN A 483 2.41 3.71 -5.10
CA GLN A 483 2.87 4.59 -4.03
C GLN A 483 4.34 4.30 -3.64
N GLY A 484 4.76 3.04 -3.67
CA GLY A 484 6.11 2.59 -3.37
C GLY A 484 7.18 3.09 -4.36
N LEU A 485 6.80 3.64 -5.53
CA LEU A 485 7.72 4.36 -6.41
C LEU A 485 8.23 5.67 -5.79
N ILE A 486 7.52 6.25 -4.83
CA ILE A 486 7.79 7.57 -4.25
C ILE A 486 7.93 7.51 -2.71
N ASN A 487 7.61 6.38 -2.09
CA ASN A 487 7.74 6.13 -0.65
C ASN A 487 8.47 4.82 -0.39
N SER A 488 9.05 4.70 0.80
CA SER A 488 9.68 3.45 1.27
C SER A 488 8.74 2.68 2.19
N TYR A 489 8.89 1.35 2.22
CA TYR A 489 8.19 0.49 3.16
C TYR A 489 8.59 0.79 4.61
N THR A 490 7.64 0.69 5.52
CA THR A 490 7.85 1.01 6.95
C THR A 490 7.07 0.04 7.82
N ILE A 491 7.30 0.12 9.12
CA ILE A 491 6.57 -0.66 10.12
C ILE A 491 5.03 -0.46 10.03
N PHE A 492 4.56 0.66 9.48
CA PHE A 492 3.13 0.97 9.39
C PHE A 492 2.39 0.18 8.31
N SER A 493 3.07 -0.13 7.19
CA SER A 493 2.47 -0.80 6.02
C SER A 493 2.96 -2.23 5.81
N THR A 494 4.25 -2.51 6.12
CA THR A 494 4.88 -3.80 5.83
C THR A 494 4.19 -4.99 6.50
N PRO A 495 3.84 -4.95 7.81
CA PRO A 495 3.12 -6.05 8.43
C PRO A 495 1.76 -6.33 7.75
N ILE A 496 1.02 -5.28 7.42
CA ILE A 496 -0.28 -5.38 6.76
C ILE A 496 -0.13 -5.98 5.36
N LEU A 497 0.89 -5.56 4.60
CA LEU A 497 1.19 -6.12 3.27
C LEU A 497 1.45 -7.64 3.35
N PHE A 498 2.33 -8.10 4.25
CA PHE A 498 2.64 -9.52 4.38
C PHE A 498 1.42 -10.35 4.82
N ILE A 499 0.59 -9.83 5.71
CA ILE A 499 -0.67 -10.45 6.11
C ILE A 499 -1.64 -10.53 4.92
N LEU A 500 -1.80 -9.46 4.15
CA LEU A 500 -2.65 -9.44 2.94
C LEU A 500 -2.16 -10.41 1.87
N LEU A 501 -0.84 -10.52 1.67
CA LEU A 501 -0.25 -11.52 0.78
C LEU A 501 -0.54 -12.95 1.27
N GLY A 502 -0.46 -13.20 2.57
CA GLY A 502 -0.86 -14.47 3.19
C GLY A 502 -2.33 -14.80 2.94
N LEU A 503 -3.23 -13.85 3.22
CA LEU A 503 -4.68 -13.98 2.98
C LEU A 503 -5.01 -14.25 1.51
N ALA A 504 -4.43 -13.50 0.59
CA ALA A 504 -4.66 -13.65 -0.85
C ALA A 504 -4.25 -15.03 -1.34
N ASN A 505 -3.09 -15.53 -0.87
CA ASN A 505 -2.59 -16.84 -1.26
C ASN A 505 -3.32 -18.00 -0.54
N SER A 506 -3.92 -17.78 0.63
CA SER A 506 -4.77 -18.79 1.30
C SER A 506 -6.02 -19.11 0.48
N SER A 507 -6.69 -18.08 -0.01
CA SER A 507 -7.89 -18.20 -0.86
C SER A 507 -7.60 -18.78 -2.24
N MET A 508 -6.36 -18.64 -2.72
CA MET A 508 -5.94 -19.18 -4.02
C MET A 508 -5.71 -20.71 -4.01
N GLY A 509 -5.39 -21.28 -2.85
CA GLY A 509 -5.14 -22.74 -2.72
C GLY A 509 -6.38 -23.60 -2.59
N ASN A 510 -7.54 -23.04 -2.26
CA ASN A 510 -8.76 -23.78 -1.95
C ASN A 510 -9.73 -23.96 -3.12
N THR A 511 -9.32 -23.70 -4.36
CA THR A 511 -10.17 -23.67 -5.56
C THR A 511 -9.82 -24.74 -6.61
N ASP A 512 -9.01 -25.77 -6.24
CA ASP A 512 -8.73 -26.92 -7.11
C ASP A 512 -9.66 -28.09 -6.80
#